data_6b168ddd74ed607062947c4fc41359b5
#
_entry.id   6b168ddd74ed607062947c4fc41359b5
#
_cell.length_a   1.000
_cell.length_b   1.000
_cell.length_c   1.000
_cell.angle_alpha   90.00
_cell.angle_beta   90.00
_cell.angle_gamma   90.00
#
_symmetry.space_group_name_H-M   'P 1'
#
loop_
_entity.id
_entity.type
_entity.pdbx_description
1 polymer ?
#
loop_
_entity_poly.entity_id
_entity_poly.type
_entity_poly.pdbx_seq_one_letter_code
_entity_poly.pdbx_strand_id
1 'polypeptide(L)'
;ASDVYKRQPADCVKIAKHHILKNRNIDLIASGINHGSNSSISVLYSGTMSAAIEGAIENTPAIGFSLCDFDPNAYLDHTKEYVKKIVKNALENGIPDSIALNVNIPAISSEKIKGIKLCRQANAIWEETFDKRHDPYGREYYWMVGNFVNHDKGKDNDEWAIKNNYVSIVPCKFDLSSKRGLSFLNDNWKI
;
A
#
# COMPACT_ATOMS: atom_id res chain seq x y z
N ALA A 1 22.25 18.48 -10.33
CA ALA A 1 21.10 18.30 -9.42
C ALA A 1 20.14 17.40 -10.10
N SER A 2 20.06 16.17 -9.86
CA SER A 2 19.02 15.52 -10.66
C SER A 2 18.78 14.05 -10.41
N ASP A 3 19.61 13.38 -9.65
CA ASP A 3 19.53 11.92 -9.62
C ASP A 3 18.77 11.29 -8.44
N VAL A 4 18.38 12.09 -7.46
CA VAL A 4 17.72 11.57 -6.23
C VAL A 4 16.27 11.15 -6.49
N TYR A 5 15.62 11.72 -7.50
CA TYR A 5 14.22 11.43 -7.83
C TYR A 5 14.03 10.46 -9.02
N LYS A 6 15.12 9.97 -9.57
CA LYS A 6 15.05 8.97 -10.65
C LYS A 6 14.80 7.59 -10.05
N ARG A 7 13.76 6.90 -10.56
CA ARG A 7 13.37 5.53 -10.25
C ARG A 7 12.32 5.38 -9.14
N GLN A 8 11.48 6.36 -8.96
CA GLN A 8 10.29 6.14 -8.15
C GLN A 8 9.41 5.06 -8.81
N PRO A 9 8.75 4.18 -8.06
CA PRO A 9 7.90 3.14 -8.64
C PRO A 9 6.81 3.67 -9.57
N ALA A 10 6.22 4.83 -9.28
CA ALA A 10 5.27 5.51 -10.17
C ALA A 10 5.92 5.92 -11.51
N ASP A 11 7.16 6.42 -11.50
CA ASP A 11 7.88 6.79 -12.74
C ASP A 11 8.16 5.56 -13.60
N CYS A 12 8.40 4.39 -12.99
CA CYS A 12 8.56 3.13 -13.72
C CYS A 12 7.28 2.75 -14.46
N VAL A 13 6.10 2.97 -13.86
CA VAL A 13 4.81 2.74 -14.52
C VAL A 13 4.63 3.71 -15.70
N LYS A 14 4.89 5.00 -15.50
CA LYS A 14 4.80 6.01 -16.56
C LYS A 14 5.68 5.70 -17.76
N ILE A 15 6.96 5.44 -17.53
CA ILE A 15 7.88 5.12 -18.63
C ILE A 15 7.51 3.82 -19.32
N ALA A 16 7.07 2.81 -18.58
CA ALA A 16 6.62 1.55 -19.15
C ALA A 16 5.43 1.77 -20.10
N LYS A 17 4.38 2.45 -19.64
CA LYS A 17 3.16 2.70 -20.44
C LYS A 17 3.40 3.61 -21.63
N HIS A 18 4.03 4.76 -21.40
CA HIS A 18 4.07 5.83 -22.41
C HIS A 18 5.27 5.72 -23.37
N HIS A 19 6.29 4.97 -23.02
CA HIS A 19 7.48 4.85 -23.86
C HIS A 19 7.76 3.40 -24.28
N ILE A 20 7.92 2.48 -23.32
CA ILE A 20 8.37 1.11 -23.63
C ILE A 20 7.25 0.27 -24.26
N LEU A 21 6.03 0.37 -23.72
CA LEU A 21 4.87 -0.43 -24.09
C LEU A 21 3.76 0.39 -24.77
N LYS A 22 4.06 1.58 -25.26
CA LYS A 22 3.08 2.55 -25.77
C LYS A 22 2.12 2.02 -26.84
N ASN A 23 2.50 0.94 -27.53
CA ASN A 23 1.71 0.32 -28.59
C ASN A 23 1.11 -1.04 -28.15
N ARG A 24 1.14 -1.35 -26.86
CA ARG A 24 0.58 -2.57 -26.28
C ARG A 24 -0.56 -2.25 -25.35
N ASN A 25 -1.58 -3.09 -25.38
CA ASN A 25 -2.58 -3.09 -24.32
C ASN A 25 -1.97 -3.67 -23.05
N ILE A 26 -2.21 -3.04 -21.90
CA ILE A 26 -1.76 -3.50 -20.59
C ILE A 26 -3.00 -3.88 -19.79
N ASP A 27 -3.18 -5.16 -19.54
CA ASP A 27 -4.35 -5.70 -18.88
C ASP A 27 -4.30 -5.52 -17.37
N LEU A 28 -3.09 -5.48 -16.78
CA LEU A 28 -2.90 -5.34 -15.34
C LEU A 28 -1.50 -4.82 -15.01
N ILE A 29 -1.41 -3.96 -13.98
CA ILE A 29 -0.17 -3.57 -13.34
C ILE A 29 -0.10 -4.28 -11.97
N ALA A 30 0.96 -5.06 -11.76
CA ALA A 30 1.26 -5.68 -10.48
C ALA A 30 2.57 -5.10 -9.92
N SER A 31 2.50 -4.48 -8.75
CA SER A 31 3.65 -3.88 -8.06
C SER A 31 4.00 -4.66 -6.79
N GLY A 32 5.27 -4.82 -6.51
CA GLY A 32 5.78 -5.55 -5.35
C GLY A 32 6.38 -6.90 -5.77
N ILE A 33 6.60 -7.85 -4.85
CA ILE A 33 6.17 -7.82 -3.44
C ILE A 33 7.24 -7.07 -2.64
N ASN A 34 6.82 -6.09 -1.81
CA ASN A 34 7.75 -5.46 -0.88
C ASN A 34 7.74 -6.15 0.49
N HIS A 35 8.83 -5.97 1.22
CA HIS A 35 8.91 -6.30 2.64
C HIS A 35 8.28 -5.18 3.48
N GLY A 36 7.48 -5.56 4.46
CA GLY A 36 6.71 -4.65 5.29
C GLY A 36 5.28 -4.41 4.80
N SER A 37 4.36 -4.32 5.75
CA SER A 37 2.94 -4.07 5.48
C SER A 37 2.72 -2.65 4.95
N ASN A 38 1.82 -2.51 3.99
CA ASN A 38 1.27 -1.26 3.51
C ASN A 38 -0.18 -1.05 3.96
N SER A 39 -0.57 -1.70 5.06
CA SER A 39 -1.90 -1.57 5.66
C SER A 39 -2.12 -0.21 6.32
N SER A 40 -3.37 0.12 6.59
CA SER A 40 -3.77 1.36 7.24
C SER A 40 -3.15 2.61 6.60
N ILE A 41 -2.61 3.52 7.41
CA ILE A 41 -1.98 4.77 6.96
C ILE A 41 -0.71 4.55 6.13
N SER A 42 -0.06 3.39 6.28
CA SER A 42 1.19 3.07 5.56
C SER A 42 1.02 3.08 4.05
N VAL A 43 -0.21 2.91 3.54
CA VAL A 43 -0.53 3.04 2.11
C VAL A 43 -0.07 4.38 1.51
N LEU A 44 -0.12 5.46 2.28
CA LEU A 44 0.24 6.82 1.84
C LEU A 44 1.75 7.01 1.65
N TYR A 45 2.56 6.19 2.30
CA TYR A 45 4.04 6.25 2.25
C TYR A 45 4.65 5.18 1.35
N SER A 46 3.81 4.33 0.77
CA SER A 46 4.22 3.14 0.04
C SER A 46 4.60 3.43 -1.42
N GLY A 47 5.85 3.16 -1.77
CA GLY A 47 6.28 3.16 -3.17
C GLY A 47 5.57 2.08 -4.01
N THR A 48 5.31 0.91 -3.43
CA THR A 48 4.56 -0.18 -4.06
C THR A 48 3.14 0.26 -4.41
N MET A 49 2.46 0.93 -3.45
CA MET A 49 1.12 1.45 -3.71
C MET A 49 1.13 2.67 -4.63
N SER A 50 2.18 3.51 -4.62
CA SER A 50 2.33 4.60 -5.59
C SER A 50 2.31 4.09 -7.03
N ALA A 51 2.98 2.97 -7.32
CA ALA A 51 2.95 2.37 -8.65
C ALA A 51 1.56 1.81 -9.01
N ALA A 52 0.88 1.15 -8.07
CA ALA A 52 -0.47 0.66 -8.31
C ALA A 52 -1.48 1.81 -8.49
N ILE A 53 -1.37 2.85 -7.67
CA ILE A 53 -2.21 4.05 -7.77
C ILE A 53 -1.98 4.78 -9.10
N GLU A 54 -0.72 4.88 -9.57
CA GLU A 54 -0.42 5.44 -10.90
C GLU A 54 -1.12 4.67 -12.02
N GLY A 55 -1.14 3.33 -11.92
CA GLY A 55 -1.93 2.50 -12.84
C GLY A 55 -3.41 2.85 -12.83
N ALA A 56 -4.00 3.00 -11.66
CA ALA A 56 -5.41 3.36 -11.50
C ALA A 56 -5.73 4.78 -12.01
N ILE A 57 -4.83 5.75 -11.81
CA ILE A 57 -4.94 7.11 -12.39
C ILE A 57 -5.02 7.04 -13.91
N GLU A 58 -4.27 6.14 -14.50
CA GLU A 58 -4.23 5.96 -15.96
C GLU A 58 -5.23 4.90 -16.48
N ASN A 59 -6.26 4.60 -15.71
CA ASN A 59 -7.33 3.64 -16.04
C ASN A 59 -6.82 2.24 -16.45
N THR A 60 -5.74 1.78 -15.82
CA THR A 60 -5.24 0.42 -15.94
C THR A 60 -5.47 -0.30 -14.62
N PRO A 61 -6.11 -1.49 -14.61
CA PRO A 61 -6.25 -2.29 -13.40
C PRO A 61 -4.91 -2.46 -12.70
N ALA A 62 -4.85 -2.23 -11.39
CA ALA A 62 -3.59 -2.23 -10.68
C ALA A 62 -3.68 -2.80 -9.26
N ILE A 63 -2.63 -3.53 -8.86
CA ILE A 63 -2.52 -4.19 -7.55
C ILE A 63 -1.14 -3.96 -6.97
N GLY A 64 -1.08 -3.52 -5.72
CA GLY A 64 0.13 -3.51 -4.91
C GLY A 64 0.14 -4.68 -3.92
N PHE A 65 1.22 -5.46 -3.90
CA PHE A 65 1.40 -6.62 -3.03
C PHE A 65 2.49 -6.36 -1.99
N SER A 66 2.23 -6.73 -0.74
CA SER A 66 3.15 -6.57 0.39
C SER A 66 3.17 -7.83 1.25
N LEU A 67 4.36 -8.25 1.67
CA LEU A 67 4.54 -9.23 2.73
C LEU A 67 4.62 -8.50 4.08
N CYS A 68 3.83 -8.92 5.06
CA CYS A 68 3.80 -8.31 6.39
C CYS A 68 5.02 -8.73 7.25
N ASP A 69 6.22 -8.56 6.71
CA ASP A 69 7.51 -8.81 7.36
C ASP A 69 8.55 -7.85 6.82
N PHE A 70 9.35 -7.26 7.70
CA PHE A 70 10.43 -6.33 7.34
C PHE A 70 11.79 -7.02 7.19
N ASP A 71 11.90 -8.31 7.51
CA ASP A 71 13.14 -9.05 7.32
C ASP A 71 13.44 -9.19 5.81
N PRO A 72 14.60 -8.68 5.33
CA PRO A 72 14.99 -8.84 3.93
C PRO A 72 15.15 -10.29 3.48
N ASN A 73 15.31 -11.22 4.44
CA ASN A 73 15.42 -12.66 4.18
C ASN A 73 14.08 -13.41 4.38
N ALA A 74 12.98 -12.68 4.58
CA ALA A 74 11.68 -13.30 4.78
C ALA A 74 11.30 -14.23 3.63
N TYR A 75 10.72 -15.38 3.96
CA TYR A 75 10.31 -16.38 2.99
C TYR A 75 9.07 -15.92 2.20
N LEU A 76 9.21 -15.86 0.90
CA LEU A 76 8.18 -15.32 -0.01
C LEU A 76 7.36 -16.39 -0.75
N ASP A 77 7.77 -17.68 -0.71
CA ASP A 77 7.14 -18.69 -1.58
C ASP A 77 5.65 -18.89 -1.34
N HIS A 78 5.21 -18.78 -0.09
CA HIS A 78 3.78 -18.88 0.26
C HIS A 78 2.93 -17.76 -0.35
N THR A 79 3.53 -16.63 -0.70
CA THR A 79 2.80 -15.50 -1.32
C THR A 79 2.36 -15.80 -2.75
N LYS A 80 3.09 -16.68 -3.46
CA LYS A 80 2.88 -16.98 -4.90
C LYS A 80 1.46 -17.46 -5.21
N GLU A 81 0.91 -18.30 -4.35
CA GLU A 81 -0.44 -18.83 -4.52
C GLU A 81 -1.49 -17.72 -4.40
N TYR A 82 -1.35 -16.82 -3.42
CA TYR A 82 -2.27 -15.70 -3.21
C TYR A 82 -2.15 -14.65 -4.32
N VAL A 83 -0.94 -14.33 -4.75
CA VAL A 83 -0.69 -13.45 -5.91
C VAL A 83 -1.38 -14.02 -7.16
N LYS A 84 -1.13 -15.29 -7.49
CA LYS A 84 -1.75 -15.94 -8.65
C LYS A 84 -3.28 -15.91 -8.58
N LYS A 85 -3.85 -16.22 -7.42
CA LYS A 85 -5.30 -16.25 -7.21
C LYS A 85 -5.92 -14.86 -7.38
N ILE A 86 -5.29 -13.83 -6.80
CA ILE A 86 -5.80 -12.45 -6.85
C ILE A 86 -5.63 -11.87 -8.27
N VAL A 87 -4.48 -12.07 -8.91
CA VAL A 87 -4.23 -11.64 -10.29
C VAL A 87 -5.23 -12.30 -11.25
N LYS A 88 -5.46 -13.61 -11.13
CA LYS A 88 -6.43 -14.32 -11.94
C LYS A 88 -7.83 -13.72 -11.80
N ASN A 89 -8.27 -13.49 -10.56
CA ASN A 89 -9.58 -12.85 -10.33
C ASN A 89 -9.66 -11.43 -10.90
N ALA A 90 -8.59 -10.65 -10.81
CA ALA A 90 -8.56 -9.30 -11.38
C ALA A 90 -8.66 -9.32 -12.92
N LEU A 91 -7.99 -10.27 -13.57
CA LEU A 91 -8.06 -10.41 -15.02
C LEU A 91 -9.41 -10.95 -15.52
N GLU A 92 -10.05 -11.83 -14.76
CA GLU A 92 -11.33 -12.44 -15.13
C GLU A 92 -12.55 -11.54 -14.84
N ASN A 93 -12.51 -10.80 -13.73
CA ASN A 93 -13.64 -10.03 -13.22
C ASN A 93 -13.45 -8.51 -13.26
N GLY A 94 -12.23 -8.06 -13.58
CA GLY A 94 -11.86 -6.64 -13.58
C GLY A 94 -11.63 -6.04 -12.19
N ILE A 95 -11.12 -4.82 -12.20
CA ILE A 95 -11.04 -3.91 -11.05
C ILE A 95 -11.78 -2.63 -11.48
N PRO A 96 -12.67 -2.06 -10.66
CA PRO A 96 -13.38 -0.84 -11.03
C PRO A 96 -12.42 0.32 -11.35
N ASP A 97 -12.81 1.21 -12.24
CA ASP A 97 -12.05 2.38 -12.63
C ASP A 97 -11.64 3.22 -11.41
N SER A 98 -10.47 3.81 -11.49
CA SER A 98 -9.90 4.66 -10.42
C SER A 98 -9.65 3.94 -9.08
N ILE A 99 -9.61 2.61 -9.08
CA ILE A 99 -9.32 1.78 -7.92
C ILE A 99 -8.01 1.02 -8.13
N ALA A 100 -7.11 1.10 -7.13
CA ALA A 100 -5.98 0.17 -6.96
C ALA A 100 -6.25 -0.77 -5.80
N LEU A 101 -5.84 -2.03 -5.90
CA LEU A 101 -5.96 -2.97 -4.79
C LEU A 101 -4.68 -2.95 -3.94
N ASN A 102 -4.83 -2.74 -2.64
CA ASN A 102 -3.76 -2.88 -1.65
C ASN A 102 -3.88 -4.26 -1.01
N VAL A 103 -2.91 -5.13 -1.30
CA VAL A 103 -2.90 -6.52 -0.83
C VAL A 103 -1.77 -6.72 0.16
N ASN A 104 -2.11 -7.13 1.39
CA ASN A 104 -1.14 -7.42 2.43
C ASN A 104 -1.25 -8.89 2.84
N ILE A 105 -0.13 -9.63 2.76
CA ILE A 105 -0.03 -11.06 2.99
C ILE A 105 0.70 -11.31 4.30
N PRO A 106 0.09 -12.00 5.28
CA PRO A 106 0.77 -12.34 6.53
C PRO A 106 2.02 -13.21 6.30
N ALA A 107 3.10 -12.91 7.02
CA ALA A 107 4.36 -13.67 6.96
C ALA A 107 4.30 -14.93 7.85
N ILE A 108 3.39 -15.81 7.54
CA ILE A 108 3.18 -17.10 8.23
C ILE A 108 3.06 -18.22 7.19
N SER A 109 3.19 -19.46 7.62
CA SER A 109 3.03 -20.61 6.71
C SER A 109 1.63 -20.67 6.09
N SER A 110 1.54 -21.15 4.84
CA SER A 110 0.28 -21.21 4.08
C SER A 110 -0.86 -21.87 4.83
N GLU A 111 -0.56 -22.94 5.59
CA GLU A 111 -1.57 -23.71 6.34
C GLU A 111 -2.21 -22.89 7.47
N LYS A 112 -1.54 -21.83 7.94
CA LYS A 112 -2.04 -20.93 8.98
C LYS A 112 -2.83 -19.76 8.42
N ILE A 113 -2.72 -19.47 7.12
CA ILE A 113 -3.51 -18.42 6.46
C ILE A 113 -4.93 -18.93 6.26
N LYS A 114 -5.89 -18.26 6.89
CA LYS A 114 -7.31 -18.65 6.88
C LYS A 114 -8.06 -18.31 5.60
N GLY A 115 -7.41 -17.58 4.68
CA GLY A 115 -8.00 -17.17 3.42
C GLY A 115 -7.79 -15.69 3.10
N ILE A 116 -8.56 -15.17 2.15
CA ILE A 116 -8.53 -13.78 1.70
C ILE A 116 -9.76 -13.06 2.25
N LYS A 117 -9.56 -11.82 2.72
CA LYS A 117 -10.64 -10.97 3.24
C LYS A 117 -10.62 -9.61 2.56
N LEU A 118 -11.77 -9.21 2.03
CA LEU A 118 -12.00 -7.84 1.55
C LEU A 118 -12.20 -6.93 2.78
N CYS A 119 -11.46 -5.85 2.83
CA CYS A 119 -11.38 -4.97 3.99
C CYS A 119 -11.50 -3.50 3.59
N ARG A 120 -11.88 -2.66 4.55
CA ARG A 120 -11.57 -1.24 4.50
C ARG A 120 -10.20 -0.97 5.16
N GLN A 121 -9.65 0.18 4.91
CA GLN A 121 -8.46 0.69 5.60
C GLN A 121 -8.75 0.88 7.09
N ALA A 122 -7.84 0.43 7.96
CA ALA A 122 -7.92 0.66 9.39
C ALA A 122 -7.62 2.12 9.77
N ASN A 123 -8.05 2.54 10.94
CA ASN A 123 -7.60 3.78 11.57
C ASN A 123 -6.44 3.48 12.52
N ALA A 124 -5.27 3.24 11.95
CA ALA A 124 -4.04 2.99 12.70
C ALA A 124 -2.95 3.96 12.23
N ILE A 125 -2.13 4.41 13.16
CA ILE A 125 -1.08 5.40 12.93
C ILE A 125 0.22 4.98 13.62
N TRP A 126 1.33 5.57 13.19
CA TRP A 126 2.58 5.55 13.94
C TRP A 126 2.53 6.63 15.01
N GLU A 127 2.72 6.26 16.27
CA GLU A 127 2.97 7.17 17.37
C GLU A 127 4.47 7.31 17.53
N GLU A 128 5.04 8.37 16.98
CA GLU A 128 6.47 8.56 16.84
C GLU A 128 7.04 9.35 18.01
N THR A 129 8.27 8.99 18.39
CA THR A 129 9.11 9.74 19.33
C THR A 129 10.50 9.91 18.73
N PHE A 130 11.28 10.85 19.26
CA PHE A 130 12.60 11.17 18.76
C PHE A 130 13.65 10.98 19.85
N ASP A 131 14.56 10.06 19.61
CA ASP A 131 15.74 9.77 20.42
C ASP A 131 16.86 10.72 20.02
N LYS A 132 17.24 11.63 20.92
CA LYS A 132 18.38 12.53 20.67
C LYS A 132 19.69 11.79 20.88
N ARG A 133 20.57 11.84 19.89
CA ARG A 133 21.87 11.18 19.87
C ARG A 133 22.96 12.14 19.38
N HIS A 134 24.22 11.73 19.54
CA HIS A 134 25.37 12.45 19.01
C HIS A 134 26.22 11.51 18.15
N ASP A 135 26.74 12.02 17.06
CA ASP A 135 27.72 11.30 16.25
C ASP A 135 29.12 11.34 16.92
N PRO A 136 30.12 10.61 16.40
CA PRO A 136 31.49 10.62 16.95
C PRO A 136 32.17 11.99 16.96
N TYR A 137 31.65 12.99 16.24
CA TYR A 137 32.15 14.37 16.21
C TYR A 137 31.34 15.31 17.10
N GLY A 138 30.44 14.78 17.93
CA GLY A 138 29.63 15.56 18.87
C GLY A 138 28.43 16.29 18.21
N ARG A 139 28.10 16.03 16.93
CA ARG A 139 26.97 16.64 16.25
C ARG A 139 25.69 15.92 16.65
N GLU A 140 24.66 16.72 17.02
CA GLU A 140 23.37 16.17 17.38
C GLU A 140 22.64 15.62 16.14
N TYR A 141 21.98 14.48 16.33
CA TYR A 141 20.98 13.95 15.40
C TYR A 141 19.85 13.29 16.17
N TYR A 142 18.71 13.14 15.51
CA TYR A 142 17.53 12.54 16.09
C TYR A 142 17.22 11.22 15.38
N TRP A 143 17.02 10.18 16.16
CA TRP A 143 16.57 8.90 15.66
C TRP A 143 15.07 8.79 15.88
N MET A 144 14.30 8.70 14.80
CA MET A 144 12.84 8.52 14.88
C MET A 144 12.54 7.09 15.26
N VAL A 145 11.80 6.90 16.35
CA VAL A 145 11.30 5.62 16.85
C VAL A 145 9.81 5.76 17.10
N GLY A 146 9.08 4.64 17.13
CA GLY A 146 7.64 4.71 17.38
C GLY A 146 7.01 3.34 17.42
N ASN A 147 5.73 3.35 17.80
CA ASN A 147 4.88 2.17 17.81
C ASN A 147 3.73 2.36 16.83
N PHE A 148 3.40 1.31 16.11
CA PHE A 148 2.21 1.29 15.27
C PHE A 148 1.00 0.97 16.13
N VAL A 149 0.07 1.92 16.26
CA VAL A 149 -1.08 1.84 17.15
C VAL A 149 -2.37 1.81 16.33
N ASN A 150 -3.14 0.75 16.49
CA ASN A 150 -4.43 0.61 15.85
C ASN A 150 -5.55 1.09 16.79
N HIS A 151 -6.15 2.22 16.46
CA HIS A 151 -7.30 2.77 17.18
C HIS A 151 -8.65 2.17 16.72
N ASP A 152 -8.63 1.34 15.67
CA ASP A 152 -9.81 0.76 15.06
C ASP A 152 -10.13 -0.62 15.66
N LYS A 153 -11.26 -0.73 16.32
CA LYS A 153 -11.74 -1.97 16.92
C LYS A 153 -12.62 -2.81 15.98
N GLY A 154 -12.86 -2.34 14.77
CA GLY A 154 -13.66 -3.07 13.77
C GLY A 154 -13.00 -4.37 13.33
N LYS A 155 -13.82 -5.34 12.90
CA LYS A 155 -13.34 -6.62 12.35
C LYS A 155 -13.35 -6.66 10.82
N ASP A 156 -13.64 -5.53 10.20
CA ASP A 156 -13.79 -5.33 8.76
C ASP A 156 -12.61 -4.57 8.13
N ASN A 157 -11.57 -4.28 8.91
CA ASN A 157 -10.38 -3.55 8.50
C ASN A 157 -9.18 -4.47 8.23
N ASP A 158 -8.19 -3.95 7.49
CA ASP A 158 -6.99 -4.66 7.05
C ASP A 158 -6.11 -5.12 8.22
N GLU A 159 -5.91 -4.28 9.24
CA GLU A 159 -5.13 -4.62 10.43
C GLU A 159 -5.72 -5.80 11.19
N TRP A 160 -7.05 -5.80 11.36
CA TRP A 160 -7.72 -6.93 11.98
C TRP A 160 -7.55 -8.20 11.15
N ALA A 161 -7.68 -8.10 9.82
CA ALA A 161 -7.55 -9.24 8.93
C ALA A 161 -6.14 -9.85 9.03
N ILE A 162 -5.10 -9.04 8.91
CA ILE A 162 -3.69 -9.47 9.00
C ILE A 162 -3.42 -10.13 10.36
N LYS A 163 -3.81 -9.47 11.45
CA LYS A 163 -3.63 -10.00 12.82
C LYS A 163 -4.35 -11.31 13.05
N ASN A 164 -5.42 -11.59 12.32
CA ASN A 164 -6.18 -12.84 12.41
C ASN A 164 -5.84 -13.85 11.30
N ASN A 165 -4.70 -13.69 10.66
CA ASN A 165 -4.14 -14.61 9.67
C ASN A 165 -4.93 -14.66 8.35
N TYR A 166 -5.50 -13.54 7.90
CA TYR A 166 -6.09 -13.40 6.59
C TYR A 166 -5.20 -12.53 5.69
N VAL A 167 -5.12 -12.88 4.42
CA VAL A 167 -4.66 -11.94 3.41
C VAL A 167 -5.70 -10.83 3.30
N SER A 168 -5.31 -9.57 3.48
CA SER A 168 -6.22 -8.43 3.35
C SER A 168 -6.17 -7.87 1.92
N ILE A 169 -7.32 -7.47 1.40
CA ILE A 169 -7.44 -6.69 0.17
C ILE A 169 -8.26 -5.45 0.48
N VAL A 170 -7.66 -4.28 0.28
CA VAL A 170 -8.33 -2.97 0.43
C VAL A 170 -8.40 -2.28 -0.93
N PRO A 171 -9.60 -1.95 -1.44
CA PRO A 171 -9.73 -1.11 -2.62
C PRO A 171 -9.42 0.35 -2.26
N CYS A 172 -8.36 0.90 -2.86
CA CYS A 172 -7.87 2.25 -2.60
C CYS A 172 -8.20 3.19 -3.75
N LYS A 173 -8.62 4.42 -3.41
CA LYS A 173 -8.78 5.54 -4.34
C LYS A 173 -7.63 6.52 -4.20
N PHE A 174 -7.31 7.20 -5.30
CA PHE A 174 -6.39 8.34 -5.27
C PHE A 174 -7.09 9.68 -4.94
N ASP A 175 -8.43 9.76 -5.05
CA ASP A 175 -9.18 10.93 -4.60
C ASP A 175 -9.30 10.91 -3.08
N LEU A 176 -8.53 11.79 -2.43
CA LEU A 176 -8.47 11.98 -0.99
C LEU A 176 -9.43 13.07 -0.48
N SER A 177 -10.27 13.65 -1.33
CA SER A 177 -11.21 14.69 -0.92
C SER A 177 -12.29 14.13 0.02
N SER A 178 -12.56 14.88 1.07
CA SER A 178 -13.57 14.54 2.08
C SER A 178 -14.89 15.26 1.79
N LYS A 179 -15.93 14.52 1.39
CA LYS A 179 -17.27 15.09 1.23
C LYS A 179 -17.78 15.76 2.51
N ARG A 180 -17.54 15.13 3.67
CA ARG A 180 -17.89 15.71 4.98
C ARG A 180 -17.10 17.00 5.27
N GLY A 181 -15.80 16.98 4.94
CA GLY A 181 -14.94 18.16 5.10
C GLY A 181 -15.41 19.32 4.22
N LEU A 182 -15.72 19.03 2.96
CA LEU A 182 -16.22 20.03 2.02
C LEU A 182 -17.56 20.65 2.48
N SER A 183 -18.49 19.82 2.92
CA SER A 183 -19.76 20.33 3.49
C SER A 183 -19.52 21.24 4.70
N PHE A 184 -18.67 20.79 5.64
CA PHE A 184 -18.34 21.59 6.82
C PHE A 184 -17.75 22.96 6.45
N LEU A 185 -16.82 23.00 5.48
CA LEU A 185 -16.19 24.25 5.05
C LEU A 185 -17.21 25.19 4.38
N ASN A 186 -18.08 24.65 3.50
CA ASN A 186 -19.13 25.44 2.86
C ASN A 186 -20.10 26.06 3.88
N ASP A 187 -20.41 25.33 4.94
CA ASP A 187 -21.37 25.79 5.94
C ASP A 187 -20.78 26.80 6.92
N ASN A 188 -19.45 26.78 7.15
CA ASN A 188 -18.81 27.50 8.24
C ASN A 188 -17.80 28.58 7.80
N TRP A 189 -17.22 28.47 6.61
CA TRP A 189 -16.25 29.42 6.12
C TRP A 189 -16.91 30.47 5.20
N LYS A 190 -16.60 31.73 5.48
CA LYS A 190 -17.02 32.88 4.64
C LYS A 190 -15.84 33.26 3.72
N ILE A 191 -15.75 32.61 2.58
CA ILE A 191 -14.72 32.88 1.56
C ILE A 191 -15.39 33.25 0.23
#